data_46e78f537a0a40fd4f699c96c1393c0d
#
_entry.id   46e78f537a0a40fd4f699c96c1393c0d
#
_cell.length_a   1.000
_cell.length_b   1.000
_cell.length_c   1.000
_cell.angle_alpha   90.00
_cell.angle_beta   90.00
_cell.angle_gamma   90.00
#
_symmetry.space_group_name_H-M   'P 1'
#
loop_
_entity.id
_entity.type
_entity.pdbx_description
1 polymer ?
#
loop_
_entity_poly.entity_id
_entity_poly.type
_entity_poly.pdbx_seq_one_letter_code
_entity_poly.pdbx_strand_id
1 'polypeptide(L)'
;MLRWPSLLILCWLLAACSQQPTLDNAVRSDDNAMPADLSGSWERDYWRGDDVNRTLDRWFRQLARSMPDQRLPGYPSLDNPGALISPQSVASILALARLADVITRLRTFTISQSEYEISVERDQDFDMLCEFYDGVAQGATTDYGAEICGWDGDQFVSRLVLPDGLLVSHRFTIASDSENLHVATTVSSSATGLSFTLSRFYTKFEPYPSQFDCIDTFSRNRVCTMGEDSR
;
A
#
# COMPACT_ATOMS: atom_id res chain seq x y z
N MET A 1 -16.98 -51.49 50.29
CA MET A 1 -15.62 -51.09 49.87
C MET A 1 -15.62 -50.94 48.36
N LEU A 2 -15.89 -49.76 47.86
CA LEU A 2 -15.89 -49.51 46.41
C LEU A 2 -15.07 -48.26 46.14
N ARG A 3 -13.91 -48.44 45.52
CA ARG A 3 -12.89 -47.40 45.24
C ARG A 3 -13.25 -46.73 43.93
N TRP A 4 -13.51 -45.41 43.93
CA TRP A 4 -13.59 -44.55 42.75
C TRP A 4 -12.25 -43.84 42.53
N PRO A 5 -11.57 -44.14 41.46
CA PRO A 5 -10.58 -43.24 40.90
C PRO A 5 -10.84 -43.02 39.43
N SER A 6 -11.80 -42.20 39.02
CA SER A 6 -12.05 -41.92 37.60
C SER A 6 -12.44 -40.46 37.32
N LEU A 7 -12.08 -39.51 38.18
CA LEU A 7 -12.50 -38.11 38.02
C LEU A 7 -11.35 -37.13 37.81
N LEU A 8 -10.13 -37.62 37.46
CA LEU A 8 -8.94 -36.75 37.27
C LEU A 8 -8.40 -36.72 35.86
N ILE A 9 -9.06 -37.31 34.85
CA ILE A 9 -8.58 -37.36 33.45
C ILE A 9 -9.29 -36.36 32.53
N LEU A 10 -10.32 -35.66 32.99
CA LEU A 10 -11.13 -34.80 32.13
C LEU A 10 -10.72 -33.29 32.10
N CYS A 11 -9.65 -32.90 32.76
CA CYS A 11 -9.22 -31.48 32.81
C CYS A 11 -8.03 -31.13 31.91
N TRP A 12 -7.56 -32.05 31.06
CA TRP A 12 -6.35 -31.82 30.23
C TRP A 12 -6.62 -31.52 28.75
N LEU A 13 -7.86 -31.36 28.32
CA LEU A 13 -8.21 -31.17 26.89
C LEU A 13 -8.71 -29.76 26.53
N LEU A 14 -8.60 -28.75 27.40
CA LEU A 14 -9.04 -27.40 27.09
C LEU A 14 -7.89 -26.36 27.00
N ALA A 15 -6.64 -26.79 26.87
CA ALA A 15 -5.56 -25.92 26.45
C ALA A 15 -5.49 -25.89 24.90
N ALA A 16 -6.61 -25.61 24.23
CA ALA A 16 -6.58 -25.16 22.84
C ALA A 16 -5.97 -23.75 22.86
N CYS A 17 -4.67 -23.67 22.59
CA CYS A 17 -3.98 -22.44 22.28
C CYS A 17 -4.77 -21.72 21.17
N SER A 18 -5.45 -20.63 21.53
CA SER A 18 -5.83 -19.59 20.59
C SER A 18 -4.52 -18.97 20.11
N GLN A 19 -3.97 -19.51 19.03
CA GLN A 19 -2.96 -18.78 18.24
C GLN A 19 -3.70 -17.60 17.63
N GLN A 20 -3.68 -16.47 18.33
CA GLN A 20 -3.90 -15.17 17.67
C GLN A 20 -2.86 -15.10 16.55
N PRO A 21 -3.26 -14.79 15.31
CA PRO A 21 -2.30 -14.46 14.28
C PRO A 21 -1.54 -13.24 14.77
N THR A 22 -0.32 -13.44 15.23
CA THR A 22 0.61 -12.36 15.47
C THR A 22 0.78 -11.65 14.11
N LEU A 23 0.41 -10.39 14.05
CA LEU A 23 0.74 -9.44 12.97
C LEU A 23 2.26 -9.21 12.98
N ASP A 24 3.01 -10.29 12.78
CA ASP A 24 4.47 -10.28 12.77
C ASP A 24 4.99 -9.90 11.36
N ASN A 25 4.41 -8.85 10.80
CA ASN A 25 4.92 -8.14 9.64
C ASN A 25 5.36 -6.73 10.04
N ALA A 26 5.99 -6.60 11.18
CA ALA A 26 6.80 -5.42 11.45
C ALA A 26 7.80 -5.28 10.30
N VAL A 27 7.74 -4.17 9.58
CA VAL A 27 8.75 -3.84 8.58
C VAL A 27 10.05 -3.73 9.36
N ARG A 28 10.95 -4.69 9.13
CA ARG A 28 12.18 -4.83 9.89
C ARG A 28 13.12 -3.72 9.45
N SER A 29 13.29 -2.70 10.30
CA SER A 29 14.37 -1.74 10.12
C SER A 29 15.68 -2.48 10.31
N ASP A 30 16.54 -2.44 9.29
CA ASP A 30 17.93 -2.88 9.44
C ASP A 30 18.64 -1.83 10.31
N ASP A 31 19.07 -2.20 11.52
CA ASP A 31 19.48 -1.31 12.60
C ASP A 31 20.71 -0.41 12.30
N ASN A 32 21.23 -0.39 11.08
CA ASN A 32 22.44 0.35 10.71
C ASN A 32 22.38 1.19 9.42
N ALA A 33 21.29 1.19 8.66
CA ALA A 33 21.17 2.06 7.50
C ALA A 33 20.49 3.36 7.92
N MET A 34 21.14 4.51 7.71
CA MET A 34 20.44 5.80 7.79
C MET A 34 19.32 5.77 6.76
N PRO A 35 18.08 6.09 7.17
CA PRO A 35 16.96 6.13 6.24
C PRO A 35 17.26 7.08 5.08
N ALA A 36 16.85 6.72 3.87
CA ALA A 36 16.97 7.60 2.74
C ALA A 36 16.13 8.88 2.97
N ASP A 37 16.67 10.05 2.60
CA ASP A 37 15.92 11.31 2.71
C ASP A 37 14.93 11.44 1.54
N LEU A 38 13.65 11.32 1.86
CA LEU A 38 12.55 11.46 0.91
C LEU A 38 11.95 12.87 0.91
N SER A 39 12.45 13.78 1.77
CA SER A 39 11.89 15.12 1.97
C SER A 39 11.84 15.93 0.69
N GLY A 40 10.76 16.67 0.50
CA GLY A 40 10.58 17.58 -0.62
C GLY A 40 9.19 17.51 -1.24
N SER A 41 8.99 18.37 -2.22
CA SER A 41 7.77 18.38 -3.02
C SER A 41 8.02 17.64 -4.33
N TRP A 42 7.07 16.79 -4.69
CA TRP A 42 7.18 15.83 -5.76
C TRP A 42 6.06 16.01 -6.78
N GLU A 43 6.42 16.16 -8.06
CA GLU A 43 5.48 16.25 -9.17
C GLU A 43 5.56 15.00 -10.05
N ARG A 44 4.41 14.50 -10.47
CA ARG A 44 4.31 13.27 -11.26
C ARG A 44 4.96 13.41 -12.64
N ASP A 45 5.86 12.50 -12.96
CA ASP A 45 6.37 12.30 -14.31
C ASP A 45 5.39 11.42 -15.11
N TYR A 46 4.66 12.04 -16.02
CA TYR A 46 3.67 11.34 -16.85
C TYR A 46 4.27 10.52 -18.00
N TRP A 47 5.55 10.73 -18.28
CA TRP A 47 6.25 9.98 -19.33
C TRP A 47 6.78 8.64 -18.84
N ARG A 48 6.98 8.52 -17.54
CA ARG A 48 7.47 7.32 -16.87
C ARG A 48 6.35 6.69 -16.03
N GLY A 49 6.47 5.41 -15.83
CA GLY A 49 5.54 4.65 -15.01
C GLY A 49 4.58 3.78 -15.79
N ASP A 50 3.74 3.10 -15.05
CA ASP A 50 2.81 2.12 -15.61
C ASP A 50 1.55 2.77 -16.19
N ASP A 51 1.13 2.28 -17.34
CA ASP A 51 -0.24 2.44 -17.83
C ASP A 51 -1.08 1.26 -17.33
N VAL A 52 -2.24 1.54 -16.76
CA VAL A 52 -3.11 0.53 -16.14
C VAL A 52 -3.52 -0.57 -17.14
N ASN A 53 -3.86 -0.20 -18.38
CA ASN A 53 -4.30 -1.16 -19.39
C ASN A 53 -3.15 -2.06 -19.84
N ARG A 54 -1.97 -1.48 -20.07
CA ARG A 54 -0.75 -2.25 -20.43
C ARG A 54 -0.32 -3.17 -19.29
N THR A 55 -0.51 -2.76 -18.04
CA THR A 55 -0.20 -3.59 -16.87
C THR A 55 -1.20 -4.73 -16.71
N LEU A 56 -2.49 -4.47 -16.94
CA LEU A 56 -3.52 -5.51 -17.01
C LEU A 56 -3.22 -6.52 -18.12
N ASP A 57 -2.86 -6.07 -19.31
CA ASP A 57 -2.49 -6.96 -20.43
C ASP A 57 -1.28 -7.84 -20.08
N ARG A 58 -0.27 -7.28 -19.41
CA ARG A 58 0.88 -8.05 -18.92
C ARG A 58 0.44 -9.09 -17.90
N TRP A 59 -0.39 -8.69 -16.95
CA TRP A 59 -0.93 -9.58 -15.92
C TRP A 59 -1.69 -10.76 -16.51
N PHE A 60 -2.61 -10.51 -17.46
CA PHE A 60 -3.36 -11.56 -18.15
C PHE A 60 -2.45 -12.49 -18.97
N ARG A 61 -1.46 -11.95 -19.69
CA ARG A 61 -0.48 -12.77 -20.40
C ARG A 61 0.37 -13.64 -19.47
N GLN A 62 0.76 -13.12 -18.31
CA GLN A 62 1.51 -13.89 -17.33
C GLN A 62 0.66 -15.00 -16.73
N LEU A 63 -0.59 -14.72 -16.39
CA LEU A 63 -1.52 -15.70 -15.89
C LEU A 63 -1.75 -16.82 -16.92
N ALA A 64 -1.97 -16.49 -18.18
CA ALA A 64 -2.12 -17.47 -19.26
C ALA A 64 -0.90 -18.36 -19.44
N ARG A 65 0.32 -17.86 -19.18
CA ARG A 65 1.57 -18.65 -19.25
C ARG A 65 1.79 -19.53 -18.02
N SER A 66 1.31 -19.13 -16.85
CA SER A 66 1.48 -19.89 -15.62
C SER A 66 0.50 -21.05 -15.48
N MET A 67 -0.51 -21.11 -16.34
CA MET A 67 -1.42 -22.25 -16.41
C MET A 67 -0.69 -23.44 -17.05
N PRO A 68 -0.52 -24.56 -16.33
CA PRO A 68 0.06 -25.76 -16.91
C PRO A 68 -0.82 -26.22 -18.06
N ASP A 69 -0.18 -26.65 -19.15
CA ASP A 69 -0.81 -27.27 -20.31
C ASP A 69 -1.48 -28.57 -19.83
N GLN A 70 -2.71 -28.47 -19.30
CA GLN A 70 -3.48 -29.62 -18.82
C GLN A 70 -4.00 -30.37 -20.06
N ARG A 71 -3.08 -31.02 -20.77
CA ARG A 71 -3.42 -32.04 -21.73
C ARG A 71 -3.85 -33.28 -20.96
N LEU A 72 -5.12 -33.36 -20.64
CA LEU A 72 -5.71 -34.62 -20.23
C LEU A 72 -5.69 -35.58 -21.44
N PRO A 73 -5.01 -36.73 -21.36
CA PRO A 73 -4.98 -37.71 -22.44
C PRO A 73 -6.41 -38.13 -22.80
N GLY A 74 -6.83 -37.86 -24.04
CA GLY A 74 -8.13 -38.29 -24.56
C GLY A 74 -9.24 -37.24 -24.60
N TYR A 75 -8.96 -35.97 -24.19
CA TYR A 75 -9.89 -34.86 -24.39
C TYR A 75 -9.39 -33.94 -25.50
N PRO A 76 -10.28 -33.39 -26.36
CA PRO A 76 -9.89 -32.39 -27.34
C PRO A 76 -9.25 -31.19 -26.61
N SER A 77 -8.12 -30.72 -27.11
CA SER A 77 -7.42 -29.56 -26.58
C SER A 77 -8.40 -28.39 -26.56
N LEU A 78 -8.67 -27.85 -25.36
CA LEU A 78 -9.31 -26.55 -25.24
C LEU A 78 -8.29 -25.53 -25.69
N ASP A 79 -8.32 -25.16 -26.95
CA ASP A 79 -7.44 -24.15 -27.57
C ASP A 79 -7.65 -22.73 -27.02
N ASN A 80 -8.36 -22.60 -25.89
CA ASN A 80 -8.65 -21.34 -25.25
C ASN A 80 -8.14 -21.31 -23.78
N PRO A 81 -6.92 -20.83 -23.53
CA PRO A 81 -6.41 -20.66 -22.18
C PRO A 81 -7.28 -19.73 -21.31
N GLY A 82 -8.12 -18.89 -21.91
CA GLY A 82 -9.09 -18.04 -21.22
C GLY A 82 -10.23 -18.79 -20.52
N ALA A 83 -10.47 -20.07 -20.88
CA ALA A 83 -11.56 -20.87 -20.28
C ALA A 83 -11.29 -21.28 -18.81
N LEU A 84 -10.06 -21.17 -18.32
CA LEU A 84 -9.67 -21.51 -16.94
C LEU A 84 -9.67 -20.29 -16.00
N ILE A 85 -9.82 -19.08 -16.52
CA ILE A 85 -9.92 -17.86 -15.71
C ILE A 85 -11.40 -17.68 -15.35
N SER A 86 -11.72 -17.79 -14.05
CA SER A 86 -13.11 -17.58 -13.64
C SER A 86 -13.53 -16.12 -13.90
N PRO A 87 -14.77 -15.87 -14.29
CA PRO A 87 -15.28 -14.50 -14.45
C PRO A 87 -15.11 -13.66 -13.19
N GLN A 88 -15.17 -14.29 -12.01
CA GLN A 88 -14.94 -13.65 -10.71
C GLN A 88 -13.50 -13.18 -10.54
N SER A 89 -12.52 -13.99 -10.94
CA SER A 89 -11.10 -13.58 -10.88
C SER A 89 -10.81 -12.41 -11.80
N VAL A 90 -11.42 -12.39 -13.00
CA VAL A 90 -11.33 -11.25 -13.93
C VAL A 90 -11.97 -10.00 -13.33
N ALA A 91 -13.17 -10.11 -12.78
CA ALA A 91 -13.85 -8.97 -12.15
C ALA A 91 -13.03 -8.43 -10.96
N SER A 92 -12.46 -9.31 -10.13
CA SER A 92 -11.65 -8.95 -8.97
C SER A 92 -10.38 -8.21 -9.40
N ILE A 93 -9.61 -8.71 -10.37
CA ILE A 93 -8.40 -8.01 -10.80
C ILE A 93 -8.69 -6.67 -11.46
N LEU A 94 -9.79 -6.55 -12.20
CA LEU A 94 -10.23 -5.27 -12.75
C LEU A 94 -10.62 -4.28 -11.66
N ALA A 95 -11.26 -4.74 -10.58
CA ALA A 95 -11.60 -3.90 -9.43
C ALA A 95 -10.33 -3.41 -8.72
N LEU A 96 -9.36 -4.31 -8.45
CA LEU A 96 -8.07 -3.94 -7.85
C LEU A 96 -7.29 -2.95 -8.73
N ALA A 97 -7.28 -3.16 -10.05
CA ALA A 97 -6.61 -2.27 -11.00
C ALA A 97 -7.24 -0.87 -11.03
N ARG A 98 -8.57 -0.79 -11.00
CA ARG A 98 -9.30 0.49 -10.92
C ARG A 98 -8.99 1.22 -9.61
N LEU A 99 -9.01 0.51 -8.49
CA LEU A 99 -8.67 1.08 -7.20
C LEU A 99 -7.22 1.58 -7.20
N ALA A 100 -6.25 0.77 -7.65
CA ALA A 100 -4.86 1.19 -7.77
C ALA A 100 -4.69 2.42 -8.67
N ASP A 101 -5.42 2.50 -9.80
CA ASP A 101 -5.38 3.66 -10.67
C ASP A 101 -5.93 4.92 -9.99
N VAL A 102 -7.04 4.81 -9.24
CA VAL A 102 -7.64 5.95 -8.52
C VAL A 102 -6.69 6.49 -7.47
N ILE A 103 -6.17 5.64 -6.58
CA ILE A 103 -5.28 6.07 -5.48
C ILE A 103 -3.89 6.53 -5.95
N THR A 104 -3.50 6.22 -7.19
CA THR A 104 -2.21 6.65 -7.75
C THR A 104 -2.35 7.83 -8.72
N ARG A 105 -3.47 8.52 -8.76
CA ARG A 105 -3.70 9.69 -9.66
C ARG A 105 -3.08 10.97 -9.16
N LEU A 106 -2.44 10.97 -8.02
CA LEU A 106 -1.80 12.14 -7.43
C LEU A 106 -0.88 12.83 -8.43
N ARG A 107 -1.07 14.15 -8.57
CA ARG A 107 -0.22 15.00 -9.41
C ARG A 107 1.00 15.47 -8.66
N THR A 108 0.77 15.93 -7.44
CA THR A 108 1.79 16.45 -6.54
C THR A 108 1.53 15.96 -5.12
N PHE A 109 2.59 15.87 -4.34
CA PHE A 109 2.54 15.67 -2.90
C PHE A 109 3.84 16.18 -2.27
N THR A 110 3.79 16.44 -0.97
CA THR A 110 4.97 16.87 -0.20
C THR A 110 5.27 15.82 0.86
N ILE A 111 6.54 15.44 0.98
CA ILE A 111 7.03 14.59 2.06
C ILE A 111 7.83 15.47 3.02
N SER A 112 7.45 15.42 4.29
CA SER A 112 8.22 15.95 5.40
C SER A 112 8.77 14.80 6.22
N GLN A 113 10.08 14.79 6.44
CA GLN A 113 10.77 13.71 7.15
C GLN A 113 11.61 14.27 8.29
N SER A 114 11.46 13.68 9.46
CA SER A 114 12.28 13.93 10.64
C SER A 114 12.75 12.62 11.25
N GLU A 115 13.48 12.67 12.34
CA GLU A 115 13.86 11.48 13.12
C GLU A 115 12.65 10.73 13.71
N TYR A 116 11.56 11.47 13.98
CA TYR A 116 10.40 10.95 14.72
C TYR A 116 9.17 10.74 13.84
N GLU A 117 9.17 11.25 12.61
CA GLU A 117 7.97 11.28 11.80
C GLU A 117 8.29 11.38 10.31
N ILE A 118 7.48 10.68 9.51
CA ILE A 118 7.35 10.93 8.07
C ILE A 118 5.89 11.24 7.81
N SER A 119 5.62 12.40 7.22
CA SER A 119 4.32 12.75 6.69
C SER A 119 4.35 12.88 5.17
N VAL A 120 3.30 12.41 4.52
CA VAL A 120 3.09 12.57 3.07
C VAL A 120 1.77 13.32 2.90
N GLU A 121 1.87 14.63 2.66
CA GLU A 121 0.74 15.51 2.40
C GLU A 121 0.33 15.40 0.94
N ARG A 122 -0.94 15.04 0.70
CA ARG A 122 -1.48 14.77 -0.63
C ARG A 122 -2.60 15.72 -0.97
N ASP A 123 -2.49 16.40 -2.11
CA ASP A 123 -3.59 17.26 -2.58
C ASP A 123 -4.83 16.41 -2.91
N GLN A 124 -5.96 16.71 -2.26
CA GLN A 124 -7.26 16.08 -2.44
C GLN A 124 -7.38 14.61 -1.99
N ASP A 125 -6.48 14.12 -1.15
CA ASP A 125 -6.53 12.78 -0.58
C ASP A 125 -6.14 12.81 0.91
N PHE A 126 -6.31 11.69 1.62
CA PHE A 126 -5.89 11.57 3.01
C PHE A 126 -4.37 11.57 3.13
N ASP A 127 -3.84 12.37 4.04
CA ASP A 127 -2.43 12.37 4.35
C ASP A 127 -2.01 11.05 4.98
N MET A 128 -0.75 10.64 4.74
CA MET A 128 -0.14 9.52 5.42
C MET A 128 0.80 10.06 6.50
N LEU A 129 0.67 9.53 7.70
CA LEU A 129 1.51 9.87 8.84
C LEU A 129 2.13 8.60 9.42
N CYS A 130 3.44 8.60 9.57
CA CYS A 130 4.20 7.53 10.19
C CYS A 130 5.05 8.09 11.30
N GLU A 131 4.74 7.72 12.53
CA GLU A 131 5.49 8.13 13.72
C GLU A 131 6.48 7.04 14.12
N PHE A 132 7.64 7.45 14.63
CA PHE A 132 8.68 6.57 15.13
C PHE A 132 8.96 6.87 16.60
N TYR A 133 9.03 5.84 17.40
CA TYR A 133 9.45 5.91 18.80
C TYR A 133 10.66 4.99 18.99
N ASP A 134 11.78 5.56 19.40
CA ASP A 134 13.07 4.85 19.50
C ASP A 134 13.42 4.06 18.23
N GLY A 135 13.18 4.65 17.04
CA GLY A 135 13.43 4.03 15.75
C GLY A 135 12.41 2.96 15.33
N VAL A 136 11.39 2.70 16.15
CA VAL A 136 10.33 1.73 15.86
C VAL A 136 9.09 2.47 15.37
N ALA A 137 8.63 2.13 14.17
CA ALA A 137 7.41 2.69 13.61
C ALA A 137 6.17 2.30 14.42
N GLN A 138 5.30 3.27 14.65
CA GLN A 138 4.04 3.08 15.34
C GLN A 138 2.93 2.79 14.34
N GLY A 139 2.18 1.72 14.55
CA GLY A 139 0.98 1.44 13.79
C GLY A 139 -0.24 2.14 14.41
N ALA A 140 -1.15 2.60 13.57
CA ALA A 140 -2.44 3.13 13.99
C ALA A 140 -3.56 2.15 13.64
N THR A 141 -4.50 1.95 14.57
CA THR A 141 -5.69 1.13 14.30
C THR A 141 -6.94 1.95 14.60
N THR A 142 -7.85 1.99 13.64
CA THR A 142 -9.13 2.67 13.73
C THR A 142 -10.26 1.73 13.29
N ASP A 143 -11.51 2.17 13.42
CA ASP A 143 -12.67 1.43 12.89
C ASP A 143 -12.64 1.30 11.36
N TYR A 144 -11.85 2.11 10.68
CA TYR A 144 -11.68 2.11 9.22
C TYR A 144 -10.55 1.20 8.73
N GLY A 145 -9.68 0.73 9.63
CA GLY A 145 -8.56 -0.14 9.28
C GLY A 145 -7.35 0.04 10.17
N ALA A 146 -6.29 -0.69 9.84
CA ALA A 146 -4.99 -0.58 10.49
C ALA A 146 -3.95 -0.02 9.51
N GLU A 147 -3.25 1.01 9.93
CA GLU A 147 -2.13 1.58 9.20
C GLU A 147 -0.82 1.11 9.85
N ILE A 148 0.08 0.60 9.01
CA ILE A 148 1.40 0.10 9.41
C ILE A 148 2.40 0.72 8.44
N CYS A 149 3.43 1.33 8.97
CA CYS A 149 4.47 1.96 8.17
C CYS A 149 5.87 1.64 8.72
N GLY A 150 6.89 1.97 7.97
CA GLY A 150 8.27 1.80 8.40
C GLY A 150 9.25 1.70 7.25
N TRP A 151 10.50 1.47 7.59
CA TRP A 151 11.58 1.30 6.63
C TRP A 151 11.83 -0.19 6.34
N ASP A 152 12.06 -0.49 5.07
CA ASP A 152 12.49 -1.79 4.56
C ASP A 152 13.79 -1.55 3.77
N GLY A 153 14.92 -1.58 4.48
CA GLY A 153 16.20 -1.11 3.97
C GLY A 153 16.16 0.40 3.71
N ASP A 154 16.39 0.80 2.47
CA ASP A 154 16.36 2.19 1.99
C ASP A 154 14.98 2.64 1.48
N GLN A 155 13.96 1.79 1.60
CA GLN A 155 12.63 2.05 1.11
C GLN A 155 11.66 2.35 2.26
N PHE A 156 10.90 3.43 2.15
CA PHE A 156 9.79 3.68 3.06
C PHE A 156 8.55 2.92 2.58
N VAL A 157 7.90 2.21 3.48
CA VAL A 157 6.71 1.40 3.20
C VAL A 157 5.57 1.85 4.10
N SER A 158 4.42 2.18 3.50
CA SER A 158 3.15 2.38 4.21
C SER A 158 2.15 1.34 3.73
N ARG A 159 1.40 0.76 4.66
CA ARG A 159 0.37 -0.25 4.43
C ARG A 159 -0.91 0.12 5.16
N LEU A 160 -2.02 0.13 4.45
CA LEU A 160 -3.35 0.30 4.99
C LEU A 160 -4.12 -1.02 4.82
N VAL A 161 -4.47 -1.65 5.94
CA VAL A 161 -5.28 -2.87 6.00
C VAL A 161 -6.71 -2.49 6.29
N LEU A 162 -7.61 -2.71 5.35
CA LEU A 162 -9.03 -2.40 5.47
C LEU A 162 -9.81 -3.60 6.04
N PRO A 163 -10.96 -3.35 6.75
CA PRO A 163 -11.73 -4.41 7.43
C PRO A 163 -12.26 -5.51 6.51
N ASP A 164 -12.46 -5.21 5.21
CA ASP A 164 -12.93 -6.14 4.18
C ASP A 164 -11.82 -7.03 3.60
N GLY A 165 -10.60 -6.94 4.16
CA GLY A 165 -9.44 -7.71 3.73
C GLY A 165 -8.72 -7.15 2.50
N LEU A 166 -9.02 -5.92 2.11
CA LEU A 166 -8.19 -5.18 1.17
C LEU A 166 -6.94 -4.65 1.88
N LEU A 167 -5.82 -4.72 1.19
CA LEU A 167 -4.54 -4.16 1.61
C LEU A 167 -4.04 -3.21 0.53
N VAL A 168 -3.80 -1.97 0.89
CA VAL A 168 -3.10 -0.99 0.05
C VAL A 168 -1.69 -0.82 0.62
N SER A 169 -0.68 -1.00 -0.22
CA SER A 169 0.73 -0.83 0.17
C SER A 169 1.41 0.14 -0.78
N HIS A 170 2.01 1.18 -0.22
CA HIS A 170 2.87 2.12 -0.93
C HIS A 170 4.33 1.85 -0.55
N ARG A 171 5.20 1.77 -1.54
CA ARG A 171 6.64 1.63 -1.37
C ARG A 171 7.33 2.79 -2.09
N PHE A 172 8.00 3.62 -1.33
CA PHE A 172 8.73 4.80 -1.80
C PHE A 172 10.20 4.47 -1.91
N THR A 173 10.79 4.74 -3.06
CA THR A 173 12.22 4.50 -3.32
C THR A 173 12.78 5.73 -4.02
N ILE A 174 13.73 6.39 -3.38
CA ILE A 174 14.43 7.52 -3.98
C ILE A 174 15.58 7.01 -4.86
N ALA A 175 15.77 7.66 -5.99
CA ALA A 175 16.93 7.36 -6.84
C ALA A 175 18.21 7.98 -6.24
N SER A 176 19.37 7.47 -6.66
CA SER A 176 20.68 7.92 -6.16
C SER A 176 20.99 9.39 -6.46
N ASP A 177 20.26 10.02 -7.38
CA ASP A 177 20.36 11.45 -7.70
C ASP A 177 19.57 12.34 -6.74
N SER A 178 18.74 11.75 -5.86
CA SER A 178 17.81 12.43 -4.94
C SER A 178 16.77 13.35 -5.63
N GLU A 179 16.68 13.30 -6.95
CA GLU A 179 15.77 14.12 -7.76
C GLU A 179 14.59 13.33 -8.32
N ASN A 180 14.67 11.99 -8.25
CA ASN A 180 13.66 11.10 -8.77
C ASN A 180 13.16 10.16 -7.68
N LEU A 181 11.83 10.08 -7.54
CA LEU A 181 11.15 9.20 -6.59
C LEU A 181 10.29 8.19 -7.36
N HIS A 182 10.43 6.92 -7.01
CA HIS A 182 9.59 5.84 -7.49
C HIS A 182 8.61 5.41 -6.39
N VAL A 183 7.32 5.38 -6.70
CA VAL A 183 6.27 4.91 -5.80
C VAL A 183 5.57 3.71 -6.43
N ALA A 184 5.80 2.53 -5.86
CA ALA A 184 5.09 1.33 -6.23
C ALA A 184 3.88 1.15 -5.29
N THR A 185 2.67 1.18 -5.86
CA THR A 185 1.43 0.98 -5.12
C THR A 185 0.83 -0.37 -5.47
N THR A 186 0.68 -1.22 -4.46
CA THR A 186 0.07 -2.54 -4.58
C THR A 186 -1.26 -2.56 -3.85
N VAL A 187 -2.30 -2.96 -4.54
CA VAL A 187 -3.61 -3.27 -3.96
C VAL A 187 -3.82 -4.77 -4.01
N SER A 188 -4.13 -5.39 -2.89
CA SER A 188 -4.38 -6.82 -2.80
C SER A 188 -5.66 -7.12 -2.01
N SER A 189 -6.24 -8.29 -2.26
CA SER A 189 -7.42 -8.79 -1.55
C SER A 189 -7.13 -10.15 -0.96
N SER A 190 -7.27 -10.28 0.36
CA SER A 190 -7.14 -11.56 1.05
C SER A 190 -8.25 -12.55 0.65
N ALA A 191 -9.43 -12.05 0.31
CA ALA A 191 -10.57 -12.87 -0.10
C ALA A 191 -10.32 -13.60 -1.44
N THR A 192 -9.55 -13.02 -2.35
CA THR A 192 -9.27 -13.59 -3.67
C THR A 192 -7.83 -14.05 -3.85
N GLY A 193 -6.93 -13.66 -2.95
CA GLY A 193 -5.49 -13.88 -3.09
C GLY A 193 -4.85 -13.15 -4.27
N LEU A 194 -5.57 -12.21 -4.88
CA LEU A 194 -5.09 -11.44 -6.03
C LEU A 194 -4.48 -10.12 -5.59
N SER A 195 -3.51 -9.65 -6.38
CA SER A 195 -2.89 -8.34 -6.19
C SER A 195 -2.65 -7.66 -7.53
N PHE A 196 -2.66 -6.33 -7.51
CA PHE A 196 -2.35 -5.50 -8.67
C PHE A 196 -1.43 -4.34 -8.25
N THR A 197 -0.35 -4.14 -8.97
CA THR A 197 0.65 -3.11 -8.67
C THR A 197 0.75 -2.12 -9.83
N LEU A 198 0.82 -0.84 -9.47
CA LEU A 198 1.17 0.25 -10.38
C LEU A 198 2.38 1.00 -9.86
N SER A 199 3.33 1.27 -10.76
CA SER A 199 4.50 2.10 -10.52
C SER A 199 4.28 3.50 -11.06
N ARG A 200 4.58 4.51 -10.24
CA ARG A 200 4.57 5.93 -10.61
C ARG A 200 5.93 6.53 -10.32
N PHE A 201 6.34 7.47 -11.15
CA PHE A 201 7.57 8.22 -10.96
C PHE A 201 7.24 9.68 -10.74
N TYR A 202 8.04 10.30 -9.91
CA TYR A 202 7.92 11.70 -9.53
C TYR A 202 9.29 12.35 -9.61
N THR A 203 9.30 13.64 -9.96
CA THR A 203 10.49 14.46 -9.99
C THR A 203 10.39 15.51 -8.89
N LYS A 204 11.48 15.77 -8.20
CA LYS A 204 11.54 16.81 -7.18
C LYS A 204 11.33 18.16 -7.81
N PHE A 205 10.55 19.03 -7.18
CA PHE A 205 10.34 20.39 -7.63
C PHE A 205 10.24 21.33 -6.43
N GLU A 206 10.55 22.60 -6.67
CA GLU A 206 10.31 23.65 -5.69
C GLU A 206 8.94 24.27 -5.97
N PRO A 207 7.97 24.15 -5.04
CA PRO A 207 6.70 24.81 -5.22
C PRO A 207 6.92 26.31 -5.25
N TYR A 208 6.37 26.97 -6.26
CA TYR A 208 6.35 28.44 -6.25
C TYR A 208 5.63 28.90 -4.98
N PRO A 209 6.19 29.88 -4.24
CA PRO A 209 5.48 30.46 -3.10
C PRO A 209 4.11 30.91 -3.60
N SER A 210 3.06 30.43 -2.96
CA SER A 210 1.71 30.84 -3.34
C SER A 210 1.61 32.36 -3.14
N GLN A 211 1.26 33.08 -4.19
CA GLN A 211 0.97 34.53 -4.08
C GLN A 211 -0.29 34.79 -3.24
N PHE A 212 -0.93 33.71 -2.78
CA PHE A 212 -2.17 33.75 -2.03
C PHE A 212 -2.03 32.93 -0.74
N ASP A 213 -2.29 33.59 0.39
CA ASP A 213 -2.56 32.90 1.66
C ASP A 213 -4.03 32.54 1.72
N CYS A 214 -4.33 31.24 1.75
CA CYS A 214 -5.69 30.74 1.79
C CYS A 214 -6.00 30.13 3.16
N ILE A 215 -7.11 30.56 3.75
CA ILE A 215 -7.64 30.00 5.00
C ILE A 215 -9.05 29.45 4.77
N ASP A 216 -9.33 28.30 5.34
CA ASP A 216 -10.66 27.75 5.33
C ASP A 216 -11.48 28.32 6.48
N THR A 217 -12.64 28.93 6.18
CA THR A 217 -13.55 29.52 7.17
C THR A 217 -14.92 28.87 7.11
N PHE A 218 -15.54 28.67 8.27
CA PHE A 218 -16.87 28.07 8.36
C PHE A 218 -17.95 28.87 7.60
N SER A 219 -17.79 30.18 7.44
CA SER A 219 -18.80 31.05 6.86
C SER A 219 -18.64 31.31 5.36
N ARG A 220 -17.44 31.13 4.81
CA ARG A 220 -17.11 31.50 3.43
C ARG A 220 -16.31 30.44 2.67
N ASN A 221 -16.20 29.20 3.20
CA ASN A 221 -15.31 28.19 2.66
C ASN A 221 -13.85 28.69 2.61
N ARG A 222 -13.20 28.55 1.49
CA ARG A 222 -11.81 28.95 1.28
C ARG A 222 -11.74 30.43 0.93
N VAL A 223 -11.04 31.22 1.75
CA VAL A 223 -10.77 32.64 1.52
C VAL A 223 -9.27 32.82 1.29
N CYS A 224 -8.91 33.35 0.13
CA CYS A 224 -7.53 33.61 -0.23
C CYS A 224 -7.25 35.11 -0.24
N THR A 225 -6.16 35.54 0.39
CA THR A 225 -5.62 36.92 0.34
C THR A 225 -4.30 36.90 -0.42
N MET A 226 -3.98 37.96 -1.14
CA MET A 226 -2.64 38.10 -1.69
C MET A 226 -1.63 38.20 -0.55
N GLY A 227 -0.64 37.30 -0.53
CA GLY A 227 0.50 37.43 0.38
C GLY A 227 1.18 38.77 0.13
N GLU A 228 1.47 39.52 1.20
CA GLU A 228 2.30 40.74 1.08
C GLU A 228 3.70 40.30 0.68
N ASP A 229 4.11 40.69 -0.53
CA ASP A 229 5.50 40.58 -0.98
C ASP A 229 6.39 41.29 0.07
N SER A 230 7.16 40.50 0.80
CA SER A 230 8.21 41.07 1.65
C SER A 230 9.28 41.68 0.76
N ARG A 231 9.16 42.99 0.55
CA ARG A 231 10.22 43.80 -0.03
C ARG A 231 11.45 43.88 0.87
#